data_24ff8eda62bc1fdaeed015eb30b5b71e
#
_entry.id   24ff8eda62bc1fdaeed015eb30b5b71e
#
_cell.length_a   1.000
_cell.length_b   1.000
_cell.length_c   1.000
_cell.angle_alpha   90.00
_cell.angle_beta   90.00
_cell.angle_gamma   90.00
#
_symmetry.space_group_name_H-M   'P 1'
#
loop_
_entity.id
_entity.type
_entity.pdbx_description
1 polymer ?
#
loop_
_entity_poly.entity_id
_entity_poly.type
_entity_poly.pdbx_seq_one_letter_code
_entity_poly.pdbx_strand_id
1 'polypeptide(L)'
;MGAAVSIVDFDRDGLLDIYVTNSGEGSQNRLYRNLGNGTFRDVAAEMGVADVNQEGTGVSMGAVWGDYDNDGYEDLFLYKWGRPELFRNEQGHRFVRVTEHAGLPRWLNANTAIWLDYDRDGWLDLFIGGYYAEHLNLWQLTTTKIMPESFEYAQNGGRKYMLRNRGDGTFEDVTEKLGIKSRRWALAATAADLRGSGYPDLFIANDYGVSELYFNEGGVRFREVGKQTGVGFAPKSGMNAAVGDILNQGQFAIYVTNISEAGILLQGNNLWVPKARTAGEHLKYDNLARAMGVELGGWSFGAQFGDLNNDGYLDLYLTNGYISADRNRSYWYDFSKVAGGNTTIIADAQNWPPMQGRSLSGYQQKRVWLNDGARQFFEIAQAVGVTDTYDGRAVALADLWNRGVLDVVVVNQKGPLLLYKNTVTSDHQWIAFALEGSVSNRSAIGAQVRLFWNGQEQVQEVSGGSGFAAQNQRRLHFGLGKQPHIEKAVIRWPSGHVQTLTAPQVGQVHQVKEPG
;
A
#
# COMPACT_ATOMS: atom_id res chain seq x y z
N MET A 1 10.04 3.52 11.58
CA MET A 1 9.31 3.42 10.30
C MET A 1 7.88 2.89 10.44
N GLY A 2 7.50 2.20 11.44
CA GLY A 2 6.23 1.46 11.58
C GLY A 2 5.00 2.28 11.99
N ALA A 3 4.72 3.38 11.35
CA ALA A 3 3.46 4.11 11.48
C ALA A 3 2.57 3.75 10.28
N ALA A 4 1.62 2.84 10.49
CA ALA A 4 0.77 2.29 9.45
C ALA A 4 -0.71 2.57 9.73
N VAL A 5 -1.52 2.60 8.67
CA VAL A 5 -2.97 2.77 8.75
C VAL A 5 -3.67 1.83 7.78
N SER A 6 -4.74 1.20 8.23
CA SER A 6 -5.62 0.41 7.38
C SER A 6 -7.08 0.69 7.69
N ILE A 7 -7.89 0.67 6.63
CA ILE A 7 -9.33 0.90 6.69
C ILE A 7 -10.05 -0.44 6.53
N VAL A 8 -11.01 -0.69 7.39
CA VAL A 8 -11.77 -1.94 7.43
C VAL A 8 -13.18 -1.69 7.98
N ASP A 9 -14.14 -2.49 7.62
CA ASP A 9 -15.44 -2.63 8.28
C ASP A 9 -15.39 -3.98 9.03
N PHE A 10 -14.78 -3.99 10.25
CA PHE A 10 -14.43 -5.25 10.91
C PHE A 10 -15.65 -5.96 11.51
N ASP A 11 -16.72 -5.23 11.83
CA ASP A 11 -17.93 -5.78 12.45
C ASP A 11 -19.15 -5.81 11.49
N ARG A 12 -18.91 -5.42 10.21
CA ARG A 12 -19.91 -5.42 9.13
C ARG A 12 -21.14 -4.57 9.41
N ASP A 13 -20.96 -3.46 10.15
CA ASP A 13 -22.05 -2.51 10.42
C ASP A 13 -22.25 -1.50 9.27
N GLY A 14 -21.43 -1.54 8.23
CA GLY A 14 -21.47 -0.69 7.05
C GLY A 14 -20.73 0.63 7.23
N LEU A 15 -20.09 0.85 8.38
CA LEU A 15 -19.22 2.00 8.65
C LEU A 15 -17.76 1.55 8.57
N LEU A 16 -16.91 2.43 8.08
CA LEU A 16 -15.48 2.11 7.94
C LEU A 16 -14.71 2.51 9.19
N ASP A 17 -13.94 1.56 9.72
CA ASP A 17 -13.11 1.70 10.89
C ASP A 17 -11.65 1.92 10.52
N ILE A 18 -10.84 2.37 11.49
CA ILE A 18 -9.45 2.72 11.26
C ILE A 18 -8.55 1.91 12.23
N TYR A 19 -7.66 1.10 11.69
CA TYR A 19 -6.62 0.46 12.49
C TYR A 19 -5.27 1.16 12.29
N VAL A 20 -4.60 1.47 13.41
CA VAL A 20 -3.32 2.18 13.41
C VAL A 20 -2.30 1.40 14.22
N THR A 21 -1.11 1.19 13.65
CA THR A 21 -0.01 0.53 14.35
C THR A 21 0.89 1.53 15.05
N ASN A 22 1.38 1.13 16.23
CA ASN A 22 2.50 1.74 16.91
C ASN A 22 3.70 0.79 16.88
N SER A 23 4.91 1.33 16.74
CA SER A 23 6.14 0.54 16.57
C SER A 23 7.15 0.76 17.70
N GLY A 24 6.67 1.07 18.88
CA GLY A 24 7.46 1.07 20.10
C GLY A 24 7.23 -0.20 20.91
N GLU A 25 8.27 -0.81 21.47
CA GLU A 25 8.12 -1.93 22.39
C GLU A 25 7.26 -1.50 23.59
N GLY A 26 6.28 -2.32 23.97
CA GLY A 26 5.27 -2.02 24.97
C GLY A 26 4.18 -1.04 24.53
N SER A 27 4.25 -0.47 23.32
CA SER A 27 3.19 0.41 22.81
C SER A 27 2.00 -0.38 22.28
N GLN A 28 0.80 0.18 22.42
CA GLN A 28 -0.43 -0.44 21.96
C GLN A 28 -0.83 0.07 20.57
N ASN A 29 -1.29 -0.83 19.71
CA ASN A 29 -2.00 -0.48 18.49
C ASN A 29 -3.42 0.01 18.81
N ARG A 30 -4.09 0.67 17.85
CA ARG A 30 -5.42 1.25 18.01
C ARG A 30 -6.37 0.76 16.93
N LEU A 31 -7.60 0.43 17.33
CA LEU A 31 -8.73 0.14 16.43
C LEU A 31 -9.84 1.14 16.75
N TYR A 32 -9.98 2.13 15.89
CA TYR A 32 -10.99 3.17 16.02
C TYR A 32 -12.27 2.75 15.32
N ARG A 33 -13.24 2.25 16.08
CA ARG A 33 -14.58 1.95 15.60
C ARG A 33 -15.33 3.23 15.29
N ASN A 34 -15.88 3.34 14.08
CA ASN A 34 -16.73 4.44 13.66
C ASN A 34 -18.12 4.33 14.29
N LEU A 35 -18.58 5.39 14.95
CA LEU A 35 -19.89 5.38 15.61
C LEU A 35 -21.02 5.97 14.74
N GLY A 36 -20.75 6.30 13.46
CA GLY A 36 -21.72 6.83 12.52
C GLY A 36 -22.18 8.27 12.78
N ASN A 37 -21.77 8.86 13.91
CA ASN A 37 -22.14 10.22 14.33
C ASN A 37 -21.00 11.25 14.16
N GLY A 38 -19.95 10.89 13.42
CA GLY A 38 -18.76 11.71 13.22
C GLY A 38 -17.68 11.52 14.28
N THR A 39 -17.83 10.55 15.19
CA THR A 39 -16.87 10.22 16.23
C THR A 39 -16.42 8.76 16.14
N PHE A 40 -15.26 8.48 16.74
CA PHE A 40 -14.67 7.14 16.79
C PHE A 40 -14.40 6.74 18.23
N ARG A 41 -14.47 5.44 18.52
CA ARG A 41 -14.09 4.85 19.81
C ARG A 41 -12.96 3.86 19.61
N ASP A 42 -11.88 3.99 20.36
CA ASP A 42 -10.81 2.98 20.38
C ASP A 42 -11.31 1.72 21.09
N VAL A 43 -11.38 0.62 20.36
CA VAL A 43 -11.83 -0.69 20.83
C VAL A 43 -10.71 -1.75 20.77
N ALA A 44 -9.47 -1.38 20.44
CA ALA A 44 -8.40 -2.34 20.20
C ALA A 44 -8.13 -3.26 21.40
N ALA A 45 -8.18 -2.74 22.62
CA ALA A 45 -7.97 -3.54 23.83
C ALA A 45 -9.15 -4.50 24.09
N GLU A 46 -10.37 -4.03 23.91
CA GLU A 46 -11.61 -4.81 24.02
C GLU A 46 -11.64 -5.96 23.01
N MET A 47 -11.18 -5.68 21.79
CA MET A 47 -11.12 -6.62 20.67
C MET A 47 -9.89 -7.55 20.70
N GLY A 48 -8.94 -7.35 21.60
CA GLY A 48 -7.76 -8.20 21.75
C GLY A 48 -6.62 -7.94 20.75
N VAL A 49 -6.61 -6.79 20.06
CA VAL A 49 -5.63 -6.44 19.02
C VAL A 49 -4.76 -5.22 19.37
N ALA A 50 -4.78 -4.76 20.62
CA ALA A 50 -3.98 -3.63 21.08
C ALA A 50 -2.56 -4.05 21.51
N ASP A 51 -2.45 -5.04 22.41
CA ASP A 51 -1.21 -5.44 23.07
C ASP A 51 -0.43 -6.49 22.25
N VAL A 52 0.18 -6.03 21.18
CA VAL A 52 0.88 -6.87 20.20
C VAL A 52 2.38 -6.58 20.07
N ASN A 53 2.88 -5.54 20.78
CA ASN A 53 4.29 -5.12 20.77
C ASN A 53 4.99 -5.45 22.10
N GLN A 54 4.70 -6.62 22.66
CA GLN A 54 5.28 -7.08 23.91
C GLN A 54 6.79 -7.29 23.80
N GLU A 55 7.50 -7.12 24.92
CA GLU A 55 8.94 -7.35 25.01
C GLU A 55 9.31 -8.73 24.46
N GLY A 56 10.35 -8.77 23.62
CA GLY A 56 10.83 -10.00 22.97
C GLY A 56 9.97 -10.51 21.81
N THR A 57 8.88 -9.85 21.46
CA THR A 57 8.05 -10.22 20.29
C THR A 57 8.28 -9.32 19.08
N GLY A 58 9.05 -8.23 19.26
CA GLY A 58 9.25 -7.20 18.24
C GLY A 58 8.08 -6.22 18.14
N VAL A 59 8.08 -5.36 17.11
CA VAL A 59 7.13 -4.25 16.96
C VAL A 59 6.39 -4.28 15.64
N SER A 60 5.15 -3.82 15.65
CA SER A 60 4.29 -3.72 14.46
C SER A 60 4.85 -2.74 13.46
N MET A 61 4.93 -3.15 12.19
CA MET A 61 5.31 -2.30 11.07
C MET A 61 4.14 -1.95 10.19
N GLY A 62 3.11 -2.80 10.17
CA GLY A 62 1.87 -2.53 9.50
C GLY A 62 0.85 -3.65 9.65
N ALA A 63 -0.31 -3.42 9.05
CA ALA A 63 -1.47 -4.29 9.13
C ALA A 63 -2.15 -4.40 7.77
N VAL A 64 -2.60 -5.60 7.42
CA VAL A 64 -3.46 -5.84 6.27
C VAL A 64 -4.63 -6.74 6.67
N TRP A 65 -5.81 -6.42 6.12
CA TRP A 65 -7.06 -7.10 6.38
C TRP A 65 -7.44 -7.98 5.20
N GLY A 66 -7.97 -9.16 5.47
CA GLY A 66 -8.41 -10.14 4.48
C GLY A 66 -9.17 -11.27 5.15
N ASP A 67 -10.30 -11.64 4.60
CA ASP A 67 -11.08 -12.82 5.02
C ASP A 67 -10.36 -14.07 4.48
N TYR A 68 -9.34 -14.54 5.24
CA TYR A 68 -8.47 -15.62 4.78
C TYR A 68 -9.12 -17.01 4.94
N ASP A 69 -10.14 -17.14 5.81
CA ASP A 69 -10.87 -18.39 6.03
C ASP A 69 -12.27 -18.41 5.37
N ASN A 70 -12.60 -17.34 4.60
CA ASN A 70 -13.85 -17.20 3.85
C ASN A 70 -15.13 -17.27 4.71
N ASP A 71 -15.06 -16.88 6.00
CA ASP A 71 -16.22 -16.89 6.91
C ASP A 71 -17.12 -15.63 6.75
N GLY A 72 -16.66 -14.64 6.00
CA GLY A 72 -17.37 -13.39 5.71
C GLY A 72 -16.91 -12.22 6.55
N TYR A 73 -15.98 -12.37 7.47
CA TYR A 73 -15.42 -11.30 8.28
C TYR A 73 -13.94 -11.10 7.99
N GLU A 74 -13.50 -9.83 7.99
CA GLU A 74 -12.13 -9.49 7.71
C GLU A 74 -11.22 -9.83 8.88
N ASP A 75 -10.18 -10.63 8.62
CA ASP A 75 -9.15 -11.01 9.55
C ASP A 75 -7.97 -10.05 9.51
N LEU A 76 -7.15 -10.05 10.56
CA LEU A 76 -6.04 -9.12 10.70
C LEU A 76 -4.69 -9.85 10.65
N PHE A 77 -3.86 -9.49 9.67
CA PHE A 77 -2.45 -9.86 9.67
C PHE A 77 -1.56 -8.65 10.00
N LEU A 78 -0.70 -8.81 11.03
CA LEU A 78 0.31 -7.84 11.44
C LEU A 78 1.69 -8.31 11.00
N TYR A 79 2.33 -7.56 10.11
CA TYR A 79 3.73 -7.75 9.81
C TYR A 79 4.58 -6.88 10.73
N LYS A 80 5.70 -7.46 11.19
CA LYS A 80 6.50 -6.88 12.28
C LYS A 80 7.99 -6.91 11.94
N TRP A 81 8.74 -6.09 12.63
CA TRP A 81 10.11 -6.44 12.93
C TRP A 81 10.04 -7.32 14.18
N GLY A 82 10.00 -8.63 13.97
CA GLY A 82 9.74 -9.59 15.03
C GLY A 82 8.79 -10.71 14.60
N ARG A 83 8.08 -11.27 15.56
CA ARG A 83 7.09 -12.33 15.32
C ARG A 83 5.83 -11.73 14.65
N PRO A 84 5.43 -12.21 13.46
CA PRO A 84 4.17 -11.80 12.85
C PRO A 84 2.98 -12.27 13.69
N GLU A 85 1.83 -11.63 13.51
CA GLU A 85 0.60 -12.02 14.20
C GLU A 85 -0.54 -12.17 13.19
N LEU A 86 -1.26 -13.28 13.27
CA LEU A 86 -2.51 -13.49 12.54
C LEU A 86 -3.65 -13.64 13.55
N PHE A 87 -4.68 -12.84 13.36
CA PHE A 87 -5.87 -12.84 14.19
C PHE A 87 -7.09 -13.17 13.33
N ARG A 88 -7.82 -14.20 13.72
CA ARG A 88 -9.13 -14.50 13.15
C ARG A 88 -10.20 -13.65 13.83
N ASN A 89 -11.06 -13.06 13.02
CA ASN A 89 -12.21 -12.30 13.46
C ASN A 89 -13.38 -13.22 13.80
N GLU A 90 -13.83 -13.20 15.04
CA GLU A 90 -15.02 -13.97 15.43
C GLU A 90 -16.27 -13.10 15.30
N GLN A 91 -16.74 -12.96 14.05
CA GLN A 91 -18.01 -12.31 13.68
C GLN A 91 -18.14 -10.87 14.21
N GLY A 92 -17.04 -10.11 14.20
CA GLY A 92 -17.03 -8.72 14.67
C GLY A 92 -17.05 -8.54 16.18
N HIS A 93 -17.06 -9.64 16.96
CA HIS A 93 -17.17 -9.57 18.42
C HIS A 93 -15.82 -9.56 19.13
N ARG A 94 -14.82 -10.23 18.58
CA ARG A 94 -13.43 -10.28 19.10
C ARG A 94 -12.50 -10.85 18.04
N PHE A 95 -11.19 -10.68 18.25
CA PHE A 95 -10.15 -11.33 17.47
C PHE A 95 -9.44 -12.40 18.28
N VAL A 96 -9.22 -13.56 17.68
CA VAL A 96 -8.49 -14.68 18.28
C VAL A 96 -7.15 -14.85 17.56
N ARG A 97 -6.06 -14.79 18.33
CA ARG A 97 -4.72 -15.04 17.79
C ARG A 97 -4.58 -16.50 17.36
N VAL A 98 -4.28 -16.72 16.08
CA VAL A 98 -4.12 -18.05 15.48
C VAL A 98 -2.70 -18.28 14.91
N THR A 99 -1.79 -17.35 15.11
CA THR A 99 -0.40 -17.34 14.60
C THR A 99 0.32 -18.68 14.77
N GLU A 100 0.22 -19.29 15.95
CA GLU A 100 0.97 -20.52 16.31
C GLU A 100 0.62 -21.71 15.42
N HIS A 101 -0.61 -21.75 14.89
CA HIS A 101 -1.15 -22.87 14.10
C HIS A 101 -1.18 -22.56 12.61
N ALA A 102 -0.95 -21.30 12.22
CA ALA A 102 -1.12 -20.85 10.85
C ALA A 102 0.05 -21.20 9.89
N GLY A 103 1.15 -21.78 10.39
CA GLY A 103 2.31 -22.11 9.53
C GLY A 103 3.13 -20.90 9.08
N LEU A 104 3.01 -19.78 9.78
CA LEU A 104 3.74 -18.54 9.49
C LEU A 104 5.21 -18.63 9.88
N PRO A 105 6.10 -17.83 9.26
CA PRO A 105 7.48 -17.68 9.71
C PRO A 105 7.56 -17.23 11.17
N ARG A 106 8.48 -17.80 11.94
CA ARG A 106 8.61 -17.49 13.38
C ARG A 106 9.09 -16.09 13.67
N TRP A 107 9.87 -15.51 12.77
CA TRP A 107 10.41 -14.16 12.87
C TRP A 107 10.47 -13.52 11.50
N LEU A 108 10.09 -12.26 11.43
CA LEU A 108 10.16 -11.41 10.25
C LEU A 108 10.87 -10.11 10.62
N ASN A 109 11.40 -9.44 9.61
CA ASN A 109 11.76 -8.02 9.69
C ASN A 109 11.17 -7.35 8.45
N ALA A 110 9.84 -7.42 8.33
CA ALA A 110 9.08 -7.02 7.16
C ALA A 110 8.58 -5.59 7.25
N ASN A 111 8.56 -4.88 6.12
CA ASN A 111 7.98 -3.54 6.00
C ASN A 111 6.72 -3.51 5.11
N THR A 112 6.38 -4.63 4.49
CA THR A 112 5.18 -4.73 3.65
C THR A 112 4.61 -6.13 3.68
N ALA A 113 3.29 -6.22 3.62
CA ALA A 113 2.56 -7.44 3.31
C ALA A 113 1.29 -7.09 2.54
N ILE A 114 0.82 -7.99 1.70
CA ILE A 114 -0.42 -7.86 0.94
C ILE A 114 -1.13 -9.22 0.85
N TRP A 115 -2.46 -9.18 0.87
CA TRP A 115 -3.29 -10.31 0.51
C TRP A 115 -3.50 -10.35 -1.00
N LEU A 116 -3.49 -11.53 -1.59
CA LEU A 116 -3.80 -11.79 -3.01
C LEU A 116 -4.21 -13.25 -3.17
N ASP A 117 -4.96 -13.55 -4.20
CA ASP A 117 -5.26 -14.92 -4.63
C ASP A 117 -4.43 -15.16 -5.90
N TYR A 118 -3.16 -15.63 -5.74
CA TYR A 118 -2.22 -15.68 -6.85
C TYR A 118 -2.50 -16.82 -7.83
N ASP A 119 -3.10 -17.92 -7.39
CA ASP A 119 -3.40 -19.09 -8.22
C ASP A 119 -4.88 -19.26 -8.55
N ARG A 120 -5.72 -18.33 -8.06
CA ARG A 120 -7.17 -18.25 -8.33
C ARG A 120 -7.94 -19.46 -7.79
N ASP A 121 -7.50 -19.99 -6.66
CA ASP A 121 -8.18 -21.12 -6.00
C ASP A 121 -9.31 -20.66 -5.06
N GLY A 122 -9.53 -19.35 -4.93
CA GLY A 122 -10.60 -18.77 -4.12
C GLY A 122 -10.20 -18.54 -2.66
N TRP A 123 -8.96 -18.80 -2.28
CA TRP A 123 -8.40 -18.52 -0.96
C TRP A 123 -7.39 -17.39 -1.02
N LEU A 124 -7.37 -16.56 0.00
CA LEU A 124 -6.39 -15.48 0.07
C LEU A 124 -5.03 -16.01 0.50
N ASP A 125 -4.04 -15.82 -0.35
CA ASP A 125 -2.63 -16.02 -0.08
C ASP A 125 -1.99 -14.76 0.49
N LEU A 126 -0.80 -14.89 1.09
CA LEU A 126 -0.13 -13.79 1.74
C LEU A 126 1.29 -13.59 1.18
N PHE A 127 1.53 -12.42 0.56
CA PHE A 127 2.89 -11.97 0.26
C PHE A 127 3.43 -11.12 1.40
N ILE A 128 4.70 -11.36 1.79
CA ILE A 128 5.43 -10.58 2.80
C ILE A 128 6.78 -10.16 2.25
N GLY A 129 7.10 -8.86 2.32
CA GLY A 129 8.38 -8.31 1.91
C GLY A 129 9.30 -8.02 3.10
N GLY A 130 10.36 -8.83 3.25
CA GLY A 130 11.38 -8.60 4.26
C GLY A 130 12.26 -7.39 3.93
N TYR A 131 12.59 -6.61 4.98
CA TYR A 131 13.46 -5.44 4.89
C TYR A 131 14.83 -5.76 5.50
N TYR A 132 14.94 -6.03 6.80
CA TYR A 132 16.14 -6.62 7.38
C TYR A 132 16.14 -8.13 7.23
N ALA A 133 17.35 -8.72 7.25
CA ALA A 133 17.48 -10.18 7.21
C ALA A 133 16.72 -10.84 8.38
N GLU A 134 16.00 -11.90 8.10
CA GLU A 134 15.07 -12.58 9.00
C GLU A 134 15.74 -13.20 10.24
N HIS A 135 17.03 -13.48 10.19
CA HIS A 135 17.80 -14.01 11.32
C HIS A 135 18.22 -12.94 12.34
N LEU A 136 18.06 -11.66 12.02
CA LEU A 136 18.45 -10.57 12.90
C LEU A 136 17.36 -10.32 13.96
N ASN A 137 17.73 -10.40 15.24
CA ASN A 137 16.94 -9.82 16.31
C ASN A 137 17.44 -8.39 16.56
N LEU A 138 16.67 -7.38 16.15
CA LEU A 138 17.06 -5.98 16.22
C LEU A 138 17.18 -5.45 17.67
N TRP A 139 16.66 -6.18 18.66
CA TRP A 139 16.77 -5.86 20.10
C TRP A 139 17.95 -6.59 20.78
N GLN A 140 18.52 -7.61 20.13
CA GLN A 140 19.63 -8.42 20.66
C GLN A 140 20.65 -8.66 19.53
N LEU A 141 21.24 -7.57 19.04
CA LEU A 141 22.19 -7.64 17.93
C LEU A 141 23.47 -8.34 18.35
N THR A 142 23.84 -9.36 17.59
CA THR A 142 25.14 -10.07 17.69
C THR A 142 26.15 -9.59 16.66
N THR A 143 25.74 -8.68 15.76
CA THR A 143 26.58 -8.10 14.70
C THR A 143 26.16 -6.66 14.47
N THR A 144 27.09 -5.85 13.99
CA THR A 144 26.81 -4.47 13.53
C THR A 144 26.60 -4.37 12.02
N LYS A 145 26.83 -5.48 11.28
CA LYS A 145 26.63 -5.56 9.83
C LYS A 145 25.16 -5.77 9.49
N ILE A 146 24.34 -4.77 9.77
CA ILE A 146 22.89 -4.80 9.61
C ILE A 146 22.37 -3.78 8.58
N MET A 147 23.26 -3.00 7.98
CA MET A 147 22.93 -1.96 7.02
C MET A 147 23.02 -2.50 5.58
N PRO A 148 22.43 -1.81 4.58
CA PRO A 148 22.55 -2.24 3.20
C PRO A 148 24.02 -2.23 2.73
N GLU A 149 24.40 -3.21 1.95
CA GLU A 149 25.76 -3.31 1.40
C GLU A 149 26.04 -2.33 0.25
N SER A 150 24.99 -1.69 -0.27
CA SER A 150 25.05 -0.68 -1.33
C SER A 150 23.81 0.20 -1.25
N PHE A 151 23.94 1.48 -1.63
CA PHE A 151 22.78 2.36 -1.79
C PHE A 151 22.02 2.13 -3.11
N GLU A 152 22.60 1.38 -4.04
CA GLU A 152 22.04 1.19 -5.38
C GLU A 152 21.67 -0.27 -5.69
N TYR A 153 22.41 -1.24 -5.15
CA TYR A 153 22.29 -2.65 -5.57
C TYR A 153 22.32 -3.65 -4.40
N ALA A 154 21.84 -3.23 -3.22
CA ALA A 154 21.86 -4.10 -2.05
C ALA A 154 21.04 -5.39 -2.27
N GLN A 155 21.65 -6.53 -1.88
CA GLN A 155 21.05 -7.87 -1.91
C GLN A 155 21.09 -8.57 -0.53
N ASN A 156 21.50 -7.86 0.50
CA ASN A 156 21.62 -8.37 1.88
C ASN A 156 20.40 -8.03 2.76
N GLY A 157 19.28 -7.74 2.14
CA GLY A 157 17.99 -7.49 2.84
C GLY A 157 17.25 -8.75 3.25
N GLY A 158 16.03 -8.59 3.71
CA GLY A 158 15.17 -9.65 4.18
C GLY A 158 14.64 -10.56 3.07
N ARG A 159 14.38 -11.81 3.43
CA ARG A 159 13.69 -12.77 2.58
C ARG A 159 12.27 -12.28 2.28
N LYS A 160 11.81 -12.54 1.07
CA LYS A 160 10.40 -12.43 0.71
C LYS A 160 9.71 -13.76 0.93
N TYR A 161 8.40 -13.70 1.21
CA TYR A 161 7.57 -14.89 1.38
C TYR A 161 6.33 -14.77 0.51
N MET A 162 5.99 -15.85 -0.17
CA MET A 162 4.68 -16.10 -0.73
C MET A 162 4.12 -17.32 0.00
N LEU A 163 3.12 -17.11 0.83
CA LEU A 163 2.51 -18.09 1.69
C LEU A 163 1.16 -18.48 1.08
N ARG A 164 1.08 -19.69 0.55
CA ARG A 164 -0.15 -20.23 -0.04
C ARG A 164 -1.10 -20.66 1.07
N ASN A 165 -2.33 -20.23 1.01
CA ASN A 165 -3.40 -20.68 1.88
C ASN A 165 -3.86 -22.10 1.49
N ARG A 166 -3.99 -23.00 2.46
CA ARG A 166 -4.44 -24.39 2.23
C ARG A 166 -5.94 -24.58 2.41
N GLY A 167 -6.68 -23.53 2.78
CA GLY A 167 -8.10 -23.58 3.06
C GLY A 167 -8.48 -24.30 4.37
N ASP A 168 -7.49 -24.64 5.18
CA ASP A 168 -7.65 -25.30 6.48
C ASP A 168 -7.19 -24.41 7.66
N GLY A 169 -6.96 -23.12 7.40
CA GLY A 169 -6.42 -22.15 8.35
C GLY A 169 -4.90 -22.14 8.44
N THR A 170 -4.20 -22.89 7.57
CA THR A 170 -2.74 -22.95 7.53
C THR A 170 -2.18 -22.48 6.19
N PHE A 171 -0.92 -22.03 6.22
CA PHE A 171 -0.19 -21.55 5.05
C PHE A 171 1.04 -22.39 4.76
N GLU A 172 1.37 -22.52 3.48
CA GLU A 172 2.57 -23.16 2.97
C GLU A 172 3.50 -22.14 2.31
N ASP A 173 4.79 -22.16 2.66
CA ASP A 173 5.79 -21.33 1.98
C ASP A 173 6.12 -21.89 0.60
N VAL A 174 5.62 -21.23 -0.44
CA VAL A 174 5.81 -21.59 -1.85
C VAL A 174 6.76 -20.64 -2.59
N THR A 175 7.42 -19.74 -1.88
CA THR A 175 8.23 -18.63 -2.43
C THR A 175 9.25 -19.10 -3.47
N GLU A 176 10.06 -20.08 -3.13
CA GLU A 176 11.11 -20.57 -4.04
C GLU A 176 10.54 -21.34 -5.22
N LYS A 177 9.50 -22.13 -4.99
CA LYS A 177 8.76 -22.86 -6.02
C LYS A 177 8.21 -21.90 -7.08
N LEU A 178 7.72 -20.74 -6.65
CA LEU A 178 7.20 -19.71 -7.53
C LEU A 178 8.27 -18.82 -8.18
N GLY A 179 9.56 -19.01 -7.83
CA GLY A 179 10.67 -18.26 -8.46
C GLY A 179 10.96 -16.90 -7.85
N ILE A 180 10.43 -16.57 -6.68
CA ILE A 180 10.71 -15.32 -5.97
C ILE A 180 11.96 -15.53 -5.12
N LYS A 181 13.11 -15.01 -5.58
CA LYS A 181 14.43 -15.29 -4.95
C LYS A 181 15.18 -14.05 -4.47
N SER A 182 14.66 -12.88 -4.74
CA SER A 182 15.32 -11.61 -4.43
C SER A 182 15.45 -11.40 -2.92
N ARG A 183 16.59 -10.84 -2.53
CA ARG A 183 16.88 -10.39 -1.15
C ARG A 183 17.08 -8.87 -1.10
N ARG A 184 16.45 -8.13 -2.03
CA ARG A 184 16.44 -6.67 -1.98
C ARG A 184 15.63 -6.19 -0.78
N TRP A 185 15.85 -4.96 -0.39
CA TRP A 185 15.24 -4.31 0.77
C TRP A 185 13.81 -3.85 0.44
N ALA A 186 12.85 -4.77 0.52
CA ALA A 186 11.44 -4.48 0.19
C ALA A 186 10.82 -3.50 1.19
N LEU A 187 10.34 -2.37 0.71
CA LEU A 187 9.73 -1.34 1.54
C LEU A 187 8.22 -1.21 1.31
N ALA A 188 7.77 -1.44 0.09
CA ALA A 188 6.35 -1.50 -0.25
C ALA A 188 6.10 -2.54 -1.35
N ALA A 189 4.91 -3.09 -1.40
CA ALA A 189 4.46 -3.97 -2.46
C ALA A 189 2.98 -3.73 -2.79
N THR A 190 2.60 -4.09 -4.01
CA THR A 190 1.20 -4.13 -4.45
C THR A 190 1.02 -5.25 -5.48
N ALA A 191 -0.17 -5.80 -5.55
CA ALA A 191 -0.56 -6.76 -6.58
C ALA A 191 -1.75 -6.22 -7.36
N ALA A 192 -1.73 -6.38 -8.68
CA ALA A 192 -2.84 -6.09 -9.57
C ALA A 192 -2.66 -6.83 -10.89
N ASP A 193 -3.76 -7.12 -11.60
CA ASP A 193 -3.67 -7.66 -12.95
C ASP A 193 -3.29 -6.56 -13.97
N LEU A 194 -1.99 -6.24 -14.02
CA LEU A 194 -1.44 -5.16 -14.84
C LEU A 194 -1.52 -5.43 -16.34
N ARG A 195 -1.69 -6.69 -16.73
CA ARG A 195 -1.68 -7.14 -18.13
C ARG A 195 -3.05 -7.50 -18.68
N GLY A 196 -4.07 -7.59 -17.84
CA GLY A 196 -5.37 -8.14 -18.21
C GLY A 196 -5.34 -9.67 -18.40
N SER A 197 -4.40 -10.35 -17.72
CA SER A 197 -4.21 -11.81 -17.83
C SER A 197 -5.23 -12.62 -17.01
N GLY A 198 -5.89 -11.98 -16.06
CA GLY A 198 -6.76 -12.62 -15.08
C GLY A 198 -6.03 -13.05 -13.80
N TYR A 199 -4.70 -12.91 -13.75
CA TYR A 199 -3.87 -13.23 -12.58
C TYR A 199 -3.17 -11.98 -12.07
N PRO A 200 -3.08 -11.79 -10.73
CA PRO A 200 -2.39 -10.62 -10.18
C PRO A 200 -0.88 -10.71 -10.43
N ASP A 201 -0.31 -9.68 -11.03
CA ASP A 201 1.13 -9.45 -11.09
C ASP A 201 1.58 -8.80 -9.77
N LEU A 202 2.86 -8.96 -9.39
CA LEU A 202 3.40 -8.45 -8.14
C LEU A 202 4.45 -7.36 -8.43
N PHE A 203 4.24 -6.17 -7.89
CA PHE A 203 5.22 -5.07 -7.91
C PHE A 203 5.80 -4.86 -6.53
N ILE A 204 7.14 -4.70 -6.43
CA ILE A 204 7.86 -4.45 -5.18
C ILE A 204 8.74 -3.21 -5.35
N ALA A 205 8.50 -2.20 -4.52
CA ALA A 205 9.38 -1.07 -4.37
C ALA A 205 10.47 -1.42 -3.35
N ASN A 206 11.72 -1.35 -3.78
CA ASN A 206 12.86 -1.62 -2.93
C ASN A 206 13.59 -0.32 -2.57
N ASP A 207 13.91 -0.16 -1.30
CA ASP A 207 14.94 0.77 -0.85
C ASP A 207 16.32 0.23 -1.25
N TYR A 208 17.27 1.11 -1.49
CA TYR A 208 18.64 0.74 -1.87
C TYR A 208 18.76 -0.14 -3.13
N GLY A 209 17.87 0.04 -4.10
CA GLY A 209 17.94 -0.77 -5.32
C GLY A 209 16.87 -0.46 -6.36
N VAL A 210 16.80 -1.33 -7.35
CA VAL A 210 15.77 -1.24 -8.39
C VAL A 210 14.45 -1.81 -7.89
N SER A 211 13.34 -1.26 -8.35
CA SER A 211 12.01 -1.88 -8.19
C SER A 211 11.94 -3.19 -8.97
N GLU A 212 11.13 -4.11 -8.50
CA GLU A 212 10.89 -5.41 -9.12
C GLU A 212 9.44 -5.51 -9.59
N LEU A 213 9.26 -6.06 -10.77
CA LEU A 213 7.95 -6.43 -11.30
C LEU A 213 7.98 -7.90 -11.68
N TYR A 214 7.09 -8.67 -11.09
CA TYR A 214 6.92 -10.08 -11.38
C TYR A 214 5.62 -10.31 -12.14
N PHE A 215 5.71 -10.90 -13.33
CA PHE A 215 4.54 -11.39 -14.04
C PHE A 215 4.14 -12.75 -13.50
N ASN A 216 2.89 -12.87 -13.11
CA ASN A 216 2.28 -14.12 -12.70
C ASN A 216 1.96 -14.96 -13.96
N GLU A 217 2.63 -16.08 -14.10
CA GLU A 217 2.41 -16.99 -15.24
C GLU A 217 1.40 -18.08 -14.85
N GLY A 218 0.13 -17.68 -14.79
CA GLY A 218 -1.02 -18.58 -14.62
C GLY A 218 -1.10 -19.24 -13.24
N GLY A 219 -0.62 -18.58 -12.17
CA GLY A 219 -0.58 -19.16 -10.81
C GLY A 219 0.51 -20.20 -10.58
N VAL A 220 1.36 -20.47 -11.60
CA VAL A 220 2.37 -21.53 -11.53
C VAL A 220 3.73 -21.01 -11.12
N ARG A 221 4.07 -19.80 -11.55
CA ARG A 221 5.32 -19.12 -11.19
C ARG A 221 5.22 -17.61 -11.40
N PHE A 222 6.13 -16.89 -10.76
CA PHE A 222 6.38 -15.46 -10.99
C PHE A 222 7.70 -15.28 -11.74
N ARG A 223 7.66 -14.53 -12.84
CA ARG A 223 8.84 -14.19 -13.64
C ARG A 223 9.19 -12.71 -13.48
N GLU A 224 10.39 -12.44 -12.96
CA GLU A 224 10.89 -11.07 -12.80
C GLU A 224 11.12 -10.42 -14.17
N VAL A 225 10.52 -9.24 -14.39
CA VAL A 225 10.51 -8.52 -15.66
C VAL A 225 10.77 -7.01 -15.51
N GLY A 226 11.17 -6.54 -14.36
CA GLY A 226 11.33 -5.12 -14.06
C GLY A 226 12.24 -4.41 -15.06
N LYS A 227 13.40 -5.02 -15.37
CA LYS A 227 14.33 -4.48 -16.39
C LYS A 227 13.72 -4.46 -17.79
N GLN A 228 12.98 -5.50 -18.16
CA GLN A 228 12.38 -5.62 -19.51
C GLN A 228 11.24 -4.65 -19.71
N THR A 229 10.48 -4.36 -18.67
CA THR A 229 9.35 -3.44 -18.68
C THR A 229 9.74 -1.98 -18.48
N GLY A 230 10.96 -1.71 -18.00
CA GLY A 230 11.49 -0.38 -17.70
C GLY A 230 11.38 0.04 -16.24
N VAL A 231 10.50 -0.55 -15.44
CA VAL A 231 10.29 -0.15 -14.04
C VAL A 231 11.47 -0.45 -13.12
N GLY A 232 12.30 -1.43 -13.47
CA GLY A 232 13.54 -1.80 -12.77
C GLY A 232 14.81 -1.27 -13.45
N PHE A 233 14.72 -0.19 -14.24
CA PHE A 233 15.86 0.31 -15.02
C PHE A 233 16.92 1.01 -14.16
N ALA A 234 16.51 1.85 -13.21
CA ALA A 234 17.42 2.65 -12.40
C ALA A 234 17.21 2.41 -10.91
N PRO A 235 18.29 2.25 -10.12
CA PRO A 235 18.20 2.14 -8.67
C PRO A 235 17.76 3.46 -8.05
N LYS A 236 16.87 3.38 -7.08
CA LYS A 236 16.40 4.50 -6.26
C LYS A 236 16.01 3.97 -4.87
N SER A 237 15.53 4.86 -4.01
CA SER A 237 14.99 4.51 -2.69
C SER A 237 13.47 4.39 -2.78
N GLY A 238 12.98 3.32 -3.41
CA GLY A 238 11.55 3.11 -3.60
C GLY A 238 10.83 2.80 -2.29
N MET A 239 9.88 3.68 -1.88
CA MET A 239 9.21 3.60 -0.58
C MET A 239 7.71 3.34 -0.67
N ASN A 240 7.11 3.46 -1.84
CA ASN A 240 5.66 3.30 -2.04
C ASN A 240 5.35 2.50 -3.30
N ALA A 241 4.21 1.85 -3.32
CA ALA A 241 3.67 1.19 -4.50
C ALA A 241 2.15 1.42 -4.56
N ALA A 242 1.70 2.41 -5.32
CA ALA A 242 0.28 2.69 -5.55
C ALA A 242 -0.07 2.46 -7.02
N VAL A 243 -1.25 1.89 -7.28
CA VAL A 243 -1.73 1.53 -8.62
C VAL A 243 -3.04 2.26 -8.91
N GLY A 244 -3.20 2.80 -10.11
CA GLY A 244 -4.44 3.47 -10.53
C GLY A 244 -4.50 3.75 -12.03
N ASP A 245 -5.71 3.78 -12.60
CA ASP A 245 -5.97 4.18 -13.99
C ASP A 245 -6.11 5.70 -14.08
N ILE A 246 -4.98 6.40 -14.06
CA ILE A 246 -4.91 7.87 -14.01
C ILE A 246 -5.26 8.58 -15.32
N LEU A 247 -5.35 7.83 -16.41
CA LEU A 247 -5.62 8.38 -17.74
C LEU A 247 -7.00 7.96 -18.29
N ASN A 248 -7.79 7.20 -17.53
CA ASN A 248 -9.08 6.67 -17.95
C ASN A 248 -8.96 5.88 -19.27
N GLN A 249 -7.99 4.97 -19.34
CA GLN A 249 -7.69 4.14 -20.52
C GLN A 249 -7.81 2.64 -20.25
N GLY A 250 -8.37 2.28 -19.10
CA GLY A 250 -8.49 0.89 -18.68
C GLY A 250 -7.16 0.20 -18.41
N GLN A 251 -6.12 0.96 -18.03
CA GLN A 251 -4.77 0.46 -17.75
C GLN A 251 -4.19 1.07 -16.48
N PHE A 252 -3.48 0.28 -15.71
CA PHE A 252 -2.91 0.71 -14.45
C PHE A 252 -1.53 1.38 -14.61
N ALA A 253 -1.40 2.59 -14.11
CA ALA A 253 -0.13 3.23 -13.78
C ALA A 253 0.34 2.81 -12.38
N ILE A 254 1.65 2.91 -12.12
CA ILE A 254 2.26 2.60 -10.82
C ILE A 254 3.03 3.84 -10.33
N TYR A 255 2.71 4.33 -9.13
CA TYR A 255 3.43 5.44 -8.51
C TYR A 255 4.36 4.94 -7.40
N VAL A 256 5.64 5.30 -7.52
CA VAL A 256 6.69 4.92 -6.58
C VAL A 256 7.32 6.19 -6.02
N THR A 257 7.29 6.35 -4.71
CA THR A 257 7.94 7.49 -4.04
C THR A 257 9.42 7.23 -3.82
N ASN A 258 10.20 8.28 -3.85
CA ASN A 258 11.65 8.28 -3.65
C ASN A 258 12.08 9.53 -2.87
N ILE A 259 13.40 9.76 -2.79
CA ILE A 259 13.97 10.91 -2.11
C ILE A 259 14.21 12.05 -3.10
N SER A 260 13.75 13.25 -2.76
CA SER A 260 13.99 14.47 -3.52
C SER A 260 14.32 15.61 -2.56
N GLU A 261 15.57 15.69 -2.12
CA GLU A 261 16.07 16.81 -1.29
C GLU A 261 16.83 17.80 -2.17
N ALA A 262 16.30 19.01 -2.31
CA ALA A 262 16.86 20.04 -3.19
C ALA A 262 18.31 20.38 -2.84
N GLY A 263 19.20 20.32 -3.84
CA GLY A 263 20.63 20.61 -3.67
C GLY A 263 21.46 19.49 -3.03
N ILE A 264 20.84 18.37 -2.65
CA ILE A 264 21.52 17.26 -1.95
C ILE A 264 21.34 15.95 -2.69
N LEU A 265 20.10 15.46 -2.83
CA LEU A 265 19.79 14.17 -3.48
C LEU A 265 18.46 14.27 -4.24
N LEU A 266 18.53 14.20 -5.56
CA LEU A 266 17.38 14.29 -6.44
C LEU A 266 17.19 12.97 -7.18
N GLN A 267 16.59 11.97 -6.52
CA GLN A 267 16.20 10.73 -7.19
C GLN A 267 14.90 10.92 -7.98
N GLY A 268 13.95 11.69 -7.45
CA GLY A 268 12.64 11.92 -8.02
C GLY A 268 11.71 10.71 -7.91
N ASN A 269 10.43 10.95 -7.68
CA ASN A 269 9.39 9.92 -7.70
C ASN A 269 9.23 9.35 -9.11
N ASN A 270 8.70 8.15 -9.23
CA ASN A 270 8.38 7.56 -10.52
C ASN A 270 6.87 7.42 -10.69
N LEU A 271 6.38 7.79 -11.87
CA LEU A 271 5.04 7.50 -12.33
C LEU A 271 5.16 6.64 -13.60
N TRP A 272 5.06 5.34 -13.40
CA TRP A 272 5.15 4.36 -14.48
C TRP A 272 3.82 4.24 -15.18
N VAL A 273 3.72 4.75 -16.39
CA VAL A 273 2.52 4.72 -17.24
C VAL A 273 2.72 3.70 -18.35
N PRO A 274 1.76 2.77 -18.56
CA PRO A 274 1.87 1.78 -19.62
C PRO A 274 1.97 2.45 -20.99
N LYS A 275 2.87 1.95 -21.84
CA LYS A 275 2.92 2.36 -23.24
C LYS A 275 1.77 1.74 -24.01
N ALA A 276 1.24 2.48 -24.99
CA ALA A 276 0.36 1.90 -25.99
C ALA A 276 1.07 0.71 -26.65
N ARG A 277 0.38 -0.40 -26.78
CA ARG A 277 0.92 -1.64 -27.34
C ARG A 277 -0.01 -2.25 -28.37
N THR A 278 0.56 -2.88 -29.38
CA THR A 278 -0.16 -3.74 -30.32
C THR A 278 -0.29 -5.16 -29.75
N ALA A 279 -1.21 -5.93 -30.30
CA ALA A 279 -1.40 -7.33 -29.88
C ALA A 279 -0.09 -8.12 -30.04
N GLY A 280 0.35 -8.79 -28.98
CA GLY A 280 1.59 -9.58 -28.91
C GLY A 280 2.83 -8.83 -28.43
N GLU A 281 2.77 -7.51 -28.27
CA GLU A 281 3.89 -6.76 -27.66
C GLU A 281 3.92 -6.91 -26.13
N HIS A 282 5.13 -6.93 -25.60
CA HIS A 282 5.33 -6.98 -24.15
C HIS A 282 4.97 -5.64 -23.50
N LEU A 283 4.35 -5.70 -22.31
CA LEU A 283 4.08 -4.52 -21.51
C LEU A 283 5.38 -3.77 -21.20
N LYS A 284 5.40 -2.48 -21.49
CA LYS A 284 6.47 -1.54 -21.15
C LYS A 284 5.88 -0.30 -20.53
N TYR A 285 6.68 0.38 -19.72
CA TYR A 285 6.30 1.60 -19.03
C TYR A 285 7.21 2.76 -19.43
N ASP A 286 6.64 3.97 -19.46
CA ASP A 286 7.39 5.23 -19.42
C ASP A 286 7.28 5.85 -18.03
N ASN A 287 8.34 6.46 -17.56
CA ASN A 287 8.29 7.28 -16.35
C ASN A 287 7.83 8.70 -16.73
N LEU A 288 6.57 9.01 -16.43
CA LEU A 288 5.99 10.31 -16.74
C LEU A 288 5.93 11.27 -15.52
N ALA A 289 6.55 10.93 -14.38
CA ALA A 289 6.47 11.72 -13.16
C ALA A 289 6.87 13.19 -13.38
N ARG A 290 7.97 13.43 -14.11
CA ARG A 290 8.42 14.79 -14.44
C ARG A 290 7.47 15.50 -15.40
N ALA A 291 7.06 14.81 -16.46
CA ALA A 291 6.18 15.37 -17.49
C ALA A 291 4.81 15.74 -16.93
N MET A 292 4.31 14.96 -15.94
CA MET A 292 3.01 15.18 -15.31
C MET A 292 3.08 15.98 -13.99
N GLY A 293 4.26 16.48 -13.59
CA GLY A 293 4.40 17.39 -12.44
C GLY A 293 4.42 16.73 -11.06
N VAL A 294 4.62 15.41 -10.95
CA VAL A 294 4.59 14.65 -9.67
C VAL A 294 5.94 14.03 -9.28
N GLU A 295 7.04 14.47 -9.91
CA GLU A 295 8.37 13.94 -9.65
C GLU A 295 8.94 14.39 -8.30
N LEU A 296 8.78 15.67 -7.93
CA LEU A 296 9.47 16.25 -6.78
C LEU A 296 8.53 16.36 -5.57
N GLY A 297 8.58 15.36 -4.71
CA GLY A 297 7.77 15.31 -3.49
C GLY A 297 8.48 15.90 -2.27
N GLY A 298 9.71 15.52 -2.06
CA GLY A 298 10.51 15.65 -0.84
C GLY A 298 11.13 14.30 -0.48
N TRP A 299 11.36 14.00 0.79
CA TRP A 299 11.59 12.62 1.23
C TRP A 299 10.22 11.96 1.39
N SER A 300 9.78 11.32 0.33
CA SER A 300 8.40 10.87 0.17
C SER A 300 8.22 9.44 0.64
N PHE A 301 7.17 9.18 1.43
CA PHE A 301 6.79 7.85 1.90
C PHE A 301 5.48 7.41 1.24
N GLY A 302 4.38 7.36 1.99
CA GLY A 302 3.10 6.87 1.49
C GLY A 302 2.47 7.76 0.44
N ALA A 303 1.90 7.16 -0.59
CA ALA A 303 1.08 7.85 -1.57
C ALA A 303 -0.07 6.96 -2.01
N GLN A 304 -1.23 7.56 -2.30
CA GLN A 304 -2.42 6.85 -2.77
C GLN A 304 -3.11 7.65 -3.88
N PHE A 305 -3.61 6.92 -4.86
CA PHE A 305 -4.52 7.46 -5.86
C PHE A 305 -5.96 7.40 -5.36
N GLY A 306 -6.74 8.44 -5.64
CA GLY A 306 -8.17 8.50 -5.39
C GLY A 306 -8.77 9.77 -5.97
N ASP A 307 -9.99 9.71 -6.44
CA ASP A 307 -10.70 10.89 -6.94
C ASP A 307 -11.25 11.69 -5.74
N LEU A 308 -10.54 12.76 -5.37
CA LEU A 308 -10.82 13.56 -4.17
C LEU A 308 -11.90 14.64 -4.40
N ASN A 309 -12.19 14.96 -5.66
CA ASN A 309 -13.17 15.99 -6.04
C ASN A 309 -14.32 15.46 -6.89
N ASN A 310 -14.36 14.14 -7.15
CA ASN A 310 -15.35 13.44 -7.95
C ASN A 310 -15.43 13.92 -9.42
N ASP A 311 -14.32 14.41 -10.00
CA ASP A 311 -14.32 14.89 -11.38
C ASP A 311 -14.12 13.77 -12.43
N GLY A 312 -13.87 12.55 -11.99
CA GLY A 312 -13.67 11.37 -12.83
C GLY A 312 -12.20 11.03 -13.10
N TYR A 313 -11.26 11.76 -12.50
CA TYR A 313 -9.83 11.48 -12.62
C TYR A 313 -9.22 11.21 -11.26
N LEU A 314 -8.30 10.23 -11.21
CA LEU A 314 -7.63 9.90 -9.96
C LEU A 314 -6.58 10.95 -9.62
N ASP A 315 -6.74 11.58 -8.47
CA ASP A 315 -5.79 12.48 -7.83
C ASP A 315 -4.73 11.70 -7.05
N LEU A 316 -3.74 12.42 -6.51
CA LEU A 316 -2.66 11.82 -5.76
C LEU A 316 -2.41 12.55 -4.44
N TYR A 317 -2.51 11.83 -3.32
CA TYR A 317 -2.05 12.30 -2.01
C TYR A 317 -0.70 11.68 -1.67
N LEU A 318 0.23 12.46 -1.09
CA LEU A 318 1.58 12.02 -0.77
C LEU A 318 2.05 12.55 0.59
N THR A 319 2.64 11.66 1.40
CA THR A 319 3.26 12.00 2.69
C THR A 319 4.76 12.21 2.56
N ASN A 320 5.29 13.18 3.30
CA ASN A 320 6.71 13.55 3.29
C ASN A 320 7.27 13.69 4.71
N GLY A 321 8.59 13.76 4.77
CA GLY A 321 9.37 13.99 5.97
C GLY A 321 9.97 12.70 6.53
N TYR A 322 11.27 12.75 6.93
CA TYR A 322 11.91 11.55 7.45
C TYR A 322 12.14 11.62 8.96
N ILE A 323 12.99 12.53 9.45
CA ILE A 323 13.25 12.70 10.88
C ILE A 323 13.29 14.19 11.21
N SER A 324 12.25 14.66 11.89
CA SER A 324 12.19 16.01 12.47
C SER A 324 12.81 16.00 13.87
N ALA A 325 13.81 16.84 14.06
CA ALA A 325 14.51 17.05 15.34
C ALA A 325 14.95 18.53 15.44
N ASP A 326 16.21 18.84 15.80
CA ASP A 326 16.70 20.22 15.78
C ASP A 326 16.70 20.79 14.36
N ARG A 327 15.92 21.84 14.12
CA ARG A 327 15.78 22.50 12.82
C ARG A 327 17.07 23.13 12.30
N ASN A 328 17.98 23.50 13.20
CA ASN A 328 19.23 24.20 12.86
C ASN A 328 20.39 23.23 12.64
N ARG A 329 20.18 21.93 12.83
CA ARG A 329 21.23 20.90 12.75
C ARG A 329 20.81 19.79 11.80
N SER A 330 21.43 19.73 10.62
CA SER A 330 21.19 18.72 9.59
C SER A 330 22.13 17.52 9.75
N TYR A 331 21.59 16.32 9.53
CA TYR A 331 22.37 15.08 9.49
C TYR A 331 22.96 14.80 8.08
N TRP A 332 22.53 15.52 7.06
CA TRP A 332 22.92 15.26 5.66
C TRP A 332 24.43 15.23 5.43
N TYR A 333 25.17 16.15 6.09
CA TYR A 333 26.63 16.18 5.96
C TYR A 333 27.28 14.89 6.47
N ASP A 334 26.84 14.37 7.62
CA ASP A 334 27.38 13.13 8.17
C ASP A 334 26.89 11.90 7.38
N PHE A 335 25.66 11.90 6.90
CA PHE A 335 25.14 10.88 5.99
C PHE A 335 25.99 10.79 4.71
N SER A 336 26.42 11.91 4.14
CA SER A 336 27.24 11.93 2.92
C SER A 336 28.60 11.24 3.10
N LYS A 337 29.15 11.25 4.30
CA LYS A 337 30.42 10.55 4.61
C LYS A 337 30.28 9.03 4.47
N VAL A 338 29.12 8.49 4.87
CA VAL A 338 28.83 7.06 4.74
C VAL A 338 28.44 6.73 3.29
N ALA A 339 27.62 7.60 2.67
CA ALA A 339 27.16 7.41 1.30
C ALA A 339 28.31 7.31 0.28
N GLY A 340 29.43 8.01 0.53
CA GLY A 340 30.66 7.91 -0.27
C GLY A 340 31.56 6.73 0.07
N GLY A 341 31.19 5.90 1.05
CA GLY A 341 31.95 4.74 1.49
C GLY A 341 31.81 3.53 0.55
N ASN A 342 32.73 2.59 0.67
CA ASN A 342 32.61 1.30 0.00
C ASN A 342 31.62 0.36 0.74
N THR A 343 31.31 -0.78 0.14
CA THR A 343 30.38 -1.80 0.65
C THR A 343 30.65 -2.18 2.11
N THR A 344 31.93 -2.33 2.50
CA THR A 344 32.32 -2.71 3.86
C THR A 344 31.97 -1.63 4.89
N ILE A 345 32.13 -0.37 4.49
CA ILE A 345 31.82 0.80 5.34
C ILE A 345 30.31 0.95 5.49
N ILE A 346 29.58 0.88 4.38
CA ILE A 346 28.13 1.11 4.33
C ILE A 346 27.38 0.02 5.12
N ALA A 347 27.77 -1.25 4.96
CA ALA A 347 27.05 -2.39 5.56
C ALA A 347 27.18 -2.47 7.09
N ASP A 348 28.16 -1.77 7.69
CA ASP A 348 28.41 -1.81 9.13
C ASP A 348 27.84 -0.57 9.84
N ALA A 349 26.84 -0.77 10.70
CA ALA A 349 26.19 0.31 11.44
C ALA A 349 27.14 1.10 12.35
N GLN A 350 28.29 0.53 12.78
CA GLN A 350 29.30 1.26 13.57
C GLN A 350 29.91 2.43 12.81
N ASN A 351 29.95 2.36 11.49
CA ASN A 351 30.50 3.42 10.64
C ASN A 351 29.51 4.57 10.41
N TRP A 352 28.23 4.37 10.79
CA TRP A 352 27.22 5.41 10.62
C TRP A 352 27.28 6.40 11.78
N PRO A 353 27.50 7.70 11.50
CA PRO A 353 27.51 8.71 12.56
C PRO A 353 26.19 8.71 13.35
N PRO A 354 26.22 8.88 14.68
CA PRO A 354 24.99 8.94 15.46
C PRO A 354 24.19 10.21 15.14
N MET A 355 22.87 10.09 15.11
CA MET A 355 21.97 11.22 14.81
C MET A 355 22.09 12.41 15.78
N GLN A 356 22.26 12.16 17.08
CA GLN A 356 22.46 13.17 18.13
C GLN A 356 21.46 14.35 18.08
N GLY A 357 20.18 14.05 17.84
CA GLY A 357 19.14 15.05 17.77
C GLY A 357 19.15 15.94 16.51
N ARG A 358 19.92 15.60 15.48
CA ARG A 358 19.92 16.31 14.18
C ARG A 358 18.73 15.86 13.33
N SER A 359 18.21 16.77 12.52
CA SER A 359 17.17 16.47 11.54
C SER A 359 17.74 15.86 10.26
N LEU A 360 16.97 14.97 9.63
CA LEU A 360 17.25 14.44 8.30
C LEU A 360 15.98 14.56 7.46
N SER A 361 15.93 15.55 6.58
CA SER A 361 14.75 15.86 5.74
C SER A 361 13.43 15.87 6.52
N GLY A 362 13.45 16.41 7.75
CA GLY A 362 12.26 16.62 8.57
C GLY A 362 11.48 17.87 8.18
N TYR A 363 10.31 18.07 8.79
CA TYR A 363 9.46 19.25 8.62
C TYR A 363 9.02 19.52 7.19
N GLN A 364 8.87 18.47 6.39
CA GLN A 364 8.44 18.57 5.00
C GLN A 364 6.92 18.52 4.88
N GLN A 365 6.37 19.40 4.05
CA GLN A 365 4.94 19.48 3.79
C GLN A 365 4.48 18.31 2.90
N LYS A 366 3.30 17.72 3.20
CA LYS A 366 2.62 16.76 2.33
C LYS A 366 2.26 17.38 1.00
N ARG A 367 1.95 16.55 0.00
CA ARG A 367 1.48 16.99 -1.31
C ARG A 367 0.08 16.45 -1.59
N VAL A 368 -0.71 17.29 -2.22
CA VAL A 368 -1.98 16.92 -2.83
C VAL A 368 -1.95 17.39 -4.26
N TRP A 369 -2.02 16.47 -5.20
CA TRP A 369 -2.02 16.78 -6.62
C TRP A 369 -3.34 16.42 -7.25
N LEU A 370 -4.04 17.40 -7.80
CA LEU A 370 -5.23 17.18 -8.62
C LEU A 370 -4.82 16.86 -10.06
N ASN A 371 -5.42 15.81 -10.61
CA ASN A 371 -5.27 15.42 -12.01
C ASN A 371 -6.29 16.20 -12.86
N ASP A 372 -5.82 16.90 -13.89
CA ASP A 372 -6.69 17.70 -14.76
C ASP A 372 -7.33 16.92 -15.92
N GLY A 373 -7.08 15.60 -15.97
CA GLY A 373 -7.53 14.76 -17.08
C GLY A 373 -6.79 15.00 -18.41
N ALA A 374 -5.95 16.05 -18.49
CA ALA A 374 -5.16 16.40 -19.67
C ALA A 374 -3.67 16.02 -19.52
N ARG A 375 -3.37 15.04 -18.66
CA ARG A 375 -2.02 14.53 -18.34
C ARG A 375 -1.14 15.51 -17.53
N GLN A 376 -1.75 16.32 -16.68
CA GLN A 376 -1.06 17.21 -15.77
C GLN A 376 -1.65 17.08 -14.36
N PHE A 377 -0.77 17.12 -13.36
CA PHE A 377 -1.18 17.24 -11.96
C PHE A 377 -0.82 18.62 -11.42
N PHE A 378 -1.72 19.20 -10.64
CA PHE A 378 -1.55 20.50 -9.98
C PHE A 378 -1.44 20.33 -8.48
N GLU A 379 -0.37 20.83 -7.88
CA GLU A 379 -0.16 20.80 -6.44
C GLU A 379 -1.06 21.82 -5.74
N ILE A 380 -1.89 21.36 -4.80
CA ILE A 380 -2.91 22.17 -4.13
C ILE A 380 -2.93 22.04 -2.60
N ALA A 381 -1.95 21.34 -1.98
CA ALA A 381 -1.99 21.02 -0.55
C ALA A 381 -2.28 22.24 0.34
N GLN A 382 -1.62 23.37 0.09
CA GLN A 382 -1.89 24.60 0.86
C GLN A 382 -3.29 25.15 0.63
N ALA A 383 -3.78 25.12 -0.59
CA ALA A 383 -5.10 25.64 -0.95
C ALA A 383 -6.24 24.84 -0.28
N VAL A 384 -6.02 23.55 -0.02
CA VAL A 384 -6.99 22.65 0.64
C VAL A 384 -6.71 22.44 2.13
N GLY A 385 -5.79 23.21 2.73
CA GLY A 385 -5.52 23.18 4.17
C GLY A 385 -4.61 22.05 4.64
N VAL A 386 -3.94 21.33 3.75
CA VAL A 386 -2.93 20.32 4.09
C VAL A 386 -1.58 21.01 4.28
N THR A 387 -1.38 21.58 5.48
CA THR A 387 -0.24 22.46 5.79
C THR A 387 0.69 21.91 6.86
N ASP A 388 0.37 20.76 7.44
CA ASP A 388 1.21 20.14 8.46
C ASP A 388 2.58 19.72 7.93
N THR A 389 3.56 19.68 8.83
CA THR A 389 4.95 19.31 8.54
C THR A 389 5.43 18.15 9.43
N TYR A 390 4.52 17.33 9.93
CA TYR A 390 4.90 16.10 10.64
C TYR A 390 5.56 15.11 9.68
N ASP A 391 6.40 14.23 10.23
CA ASP A 391 7.07 13.19 9.44
C ASP A 391 6.07 12.12 9.01
N GLY A 392 5.44 12.32 7.86
CA GLY A 392 4.39 11.45 7.33
C GLY A 392 4.92 10.07 6.95
N ARG A 393 4.10 9.05 7.18
CA ARG A 393 4.38 7.67 6.77
C ARG A 393 3.27 7.15 5.88
N ALA A 394 2.31 6.45 6.42
CA ALA A 394 1.22 5.90 5.65
C ALA A 394 0.08 6.91 5.43
N VAL A 395 -0.63 6.74 4.34
CA VAL A 395 -1.88 7.42 4.02
C VAL A 395 -2.89 6.41 3.51
N ALA A 396 -4.13 6.52 3.98
CA ALA A 396 -5.26 5.75 3.49
C ALA A 396 -6.42 6.66 3.10
N LEU A 397 -7.14 6.26 2.06
CA LEU A 397 -8.31 6.96 1.53
C LEU A 397 -9.58 6.15 1.79
N ALA A 398 -10.63 6.81 2.29
CA ALA A 398 -11.89 6.18 2.59
C ALA A 398 -13.05 7.18 2.67
N ASP A 399 -14.24 6.79 2.23
CA ASP A 399 -15.48 7.52 2.53
C ASP A 399 -15.99 7.10 3.92
N LEU A 400 -15.40 7.70 4.97
CA LEU A 400 -15.64 7.33 6.36
C LEU A 400 -17.07 7.66 6.85
N TRP A 401 -17.77 8.53 6.17
CA TRP A 401 -19.12 8.97 6.57
C TRP A 401 -20.19 8.65 5.53
N ASN A 402 -19.89 7.76 4.57
CA ASN A 402 -20.82 7.33 3.51
C ASN A 402 -21.45 8.53 2.76
N ARG A 403 -20.61 9.55 2.42
CA ARG A 403 -21.03 10.78 1.76
C ARG A 403 -20.77 10.79 0.24
N GLY A 404 -20.05 9.77 -0.24
CA GLY A 404 -19.60 9.70 -1.62
C GLY A 404 -18.41 10.61 -1.95
N VAL A 405 -17.60 10.93 -0.95
CA VAL A 405 -16.32 11.64 -1.10
C VAL A 405 -15.26 10.97 -0.23
N LEU A 406 -14.06 10.82 -0.77
CA LEU A 406 -12.95 10.20 -0.06
C LEU A 406 -12.33 11.17 0.95
N ASP A 407 -12.27 10.75 2.19
CA ASP A 407 -11.51 11.40 3.26
C ASP A 407 -10.08 10.85 3.29
N VAL A 408 -9.15 11.55 3.96
CA VAL A 408 -7.74 11.19 3.99
C VAL A 408 -7.29 10.96 5.43
N VAL A 409 -6.76 9.78 5.72
CA VAL A 409 -6.19 9.42 7.02
C VAL A 409 -4.67 9.30 6.89
N VAL A 410 -3.93 10.11 7.68
CA VAL A 410 -2.48 10.16 7.63
C VAL A 410 -1.89 9.80 8.98
N VAL A 411 -0.96 8.87 9.01
CA VAL A 411 -0.15 8.58 10.20
C VAL A 411 1.25 9.15 10.07
N ASN A 412 1.74 9.69 11.18
CA ASN A 412 3.03 10.36 11.26
C ASN A 412 3.96 9.64 12.24
N GLN A 413 5.23 9.57 11.91
CA GLN A 413 6.26 9.06 12.83
C GLN A 413 6.40 10.03 14.01
N LYS A 414 6.21 9.53 15.24
CA LYS A 414 6.26 10.35 16.45
C LYS A 414 5.36 11.60 16.40
N GLY A 415 4.27 11.51 15.65
CA GLY A 415 3.32 12.59 15.45
C GLY A 415 1.87 12.12 15.61
N PRO A 416 0.90 13.02 15.52
CA PRO A 416 -0.51 12.69 15.63
C PRO A 416 -1.01 11.87 14.43
N LEU A 417 -2.05 11.06 14.66
CA LEU A 417 -2.96 10.62 13.60
C LEU A 417 -3.75 11.84 13.11
N LEU A 418 -3.73 12.08 11.80
CA LEU A 418 -4.49 13.15 11.18
C LEU A 418 -5.62 12.56 10.34
N LEU A 419 -6.82 13.09 10.53
CA LEU A 419 -7.99 12.78 9.75
C LEU A 419 -8.46 14.06 9.04
N TYR A 420 -8.23 14.14 7.73
CA TYR A 420 -8.71 15.21 6.90
C TYR A 420 -10.10 14.85 6.35
N LYS A 421 -11.12 15.46 6.92
CA LYS A 421 -12.47 15.35 6.39
C LYS A 421 -12.55 16.14 5.10
N ASN A 422 -12.80 15.47 3.99
CA ASN A 422 -13.00 16.14 2.72
C ASN A 422 -14.31 16.91 2.72
N THR A 423 -14.23 18.21 2.53
CA THR A 423 -15.38 19.13 2.51
C THR A 423 -15.67 19.67 1.12
N VAL A 424 -15.18 18.97 0.07
CA VAL A 424 -15.48 19.38 -1.30
C VAL A 424 -16.98 19.47 -1.51
N THR A 425 -17.42 20.59 -2.06
CA THR A 425 -18.80 20.81 -2.48
C THR A 425 -18.78 21.06 -3.98
N SER A 426 -19.33 20.15 -4.74
CA SER A 426 -19.46 20.26 -6.19
C SER A 426 -20.77 19.64 -6.65
N ASP A 427 -21.16 19.88 -7.88
CA ASP A 427 -22.25 19.20 -8.56
C ASP A 427 -21.79 17.91 -9.26
N HIS A 428 -20.57 17.46 -8.95
CA HIS A 428 -20.03 16.20 -9.44
C HIS A 428 -20.74 15.02 -8.78
N GLN A 429 -21.00 14.03 -9.59
CA GLN A 429 -21.63 12.77 -9.18
C GLN A 429 -20.56 11.69 -8.90
N TRP A 430 -20.98 10.64 -8.25
CA TRP A 430 -20.13 9.51 -7.92
C TRP A 430 -20.91 8.20 -7.98
N ILE A 431 -20.20 7.09 -8.01
CA ILE A 431 -20.72 5.74 -7.82
C ILE A 431 -19.67 4.90 -7.11
N ALA A 432 -20.09 3.96 -6.27
CA ALA A 432 -19.16 3.04 -5.65
C ALA A 432 -19.67 1.58 -5.70
N PHE A 433 -18.73 0.64 -5.61
CA PHE A 433 -19.02 -0.78 -5.63
C PHE A 433 -18.37 -1.44 -4.41
N ALA A 434 -19.16 -2.13 -3.61
CA ALA A 434 -18.74 -3.03 -2.56
C ALA A 434 -18.96 -4.46 -3.07
N LEU A 435 -17.87 -5.19 -3.30
CA LEU A 435 -17.88 -6.50 -3.92
C LEU A 435 -17.74 -7.61 -2.87
N GLU A 436 -18.49 -8.69 -3.02
CA GLU A 436 -18.38 -9.90 -2.21
C GLU A 436 -18.22 -11.12 -3.11
N GLY A 437 -17.15 -11.89 -2.94
CA GLY A 437 -16.91 -13.14 -3.65
C GLY A 437 -17.84 -14.27 -3.17
N SER A 438 -18.07 -15.24 -4.02
CA SER A 438 -18.78 -16.47 -3.70
C SER A 438 -18.03 -17.71 -4.18
N VAL A 439 -17.46 -17.66 -5.38
CA VAL A 439 -16.50 -18.60 -5.95
C VAL A 439 -15.08 -18.10 -5.74
N SER A 440 -14.88 -16.80 -5.90
CA SER A 440 -13.66 -16.07 -5.53
C SER A 440 -13.56 -15.92 -4.01
N ASN A 441 -12.39 -15.49 -3.52
CA ASN A 441 -12.22 -15.12 -2.11
C ASN A 441 -13.31 -14.11 -1.68
N ARG A 442 -13.80 -14.25 -0.45
CA ARG A 442 -14.92 -13.47 0.09
C ARG A 442 -14.67 -11.96 0.05
N SER A 443 -13.46 -11.55 0.35
CA SER A 443 -13.03 -10.14 0.29
C SER A 443 -13.03 -9.56 -1.13
N ALA A 444 -13.24 -10.38 -2.16
CA ALA A 444 -13.17 -10.03 -3.58
C ALA A 444 -11.84 -9.36 -4.00
N ILE A 445 -10.75 -9.60 -3.25
CA ILE A 445 -9.42 -9.06 -3.60
C ILE A 445 -9.00 -9.60 -4.96
N GLY A 446 -8.62 -8.69 -5.88
CA GLY A 446 -8.32 -8.98 -7.28
C GLY A 446 -9.51 -8.82 -8.23
N ALA A 447 -10.73 -8.56 -7.71
CA ALA A 447 -11.86 -8.23 -8.55
C ALA A 447 -11.71 -6.83 -9.15
N GLN A 448 -11.97 -6.70 -10.45
CA GLN A 448 -11.89 -5.43 -11.17
C GLN A 448 -13.29 -4.94 -11.54
N VAL A 449 -13.52 -3.65 -11.37
CA VAL A 449 -14.66 -2.94 -11.95
C VAL A 449 -14.15 -2.02 -13.06
N ARG A 450 -14.63 -2.24 -14.26
CA ARG A 450 -14.44 -1.34 -15.42
C ARG A 450 -15.74 -0.59 -15.64
N LEU A 451 -15.71 0.70 -15.35
CA LEU A 451 -16.87 1.58 -15.50
C LEU A 451 -16.78 2.34 -16.82
N PHE A 452 -17.93 2.45 -17.52
CA PHE A 452 -18.06 3.19 -18.77
C PHE A 452 -19.11 4.29 -18.59
N TRP A 453 -18.71 5.54 -18.83
CA TRP A 453 -19.60 6.70 -18.76
C TRP A 453 -19.14 7.82 -19.70
N ASN A 454 -20.05 8.51 -20.35
CA ASN A 454 -19.77 9.65 -21.23
C ASN A 454 -18.67 9.37 -22.29
N GLY A 455 -18.58 8.12 -22.79
CA GLY A 455 -17.52 7.69 -23.71
C GLY A 455 -16.13 7.51 -23.09
N GLN A 456 -16.02 7.59 -21.76
CA GLN A 456 -14.81 7.31 -20.99
C GLN A 456 -14.86 5.90 -20.40
N GLU A 457 -13.71 5.36 -20.02
CA GLU A 457 -13.62 4.15 -19.21
C GLU A 457 -12.56 4.31 -18.12
N GLN A 458 -12.81 3.76 -16.94
CA GLN A 458 -11.83 3.65 -15.86
C GLN A 458 -11.88 2.27 -15.25
N VAL A 459 -10.73 1.71 -14.91
CA VAL A 459 -10.64 0.45 -14.18
C VAL A 459 -10.11 0.68 -12.77
N GLN A 460 -10.76 0.04 -11.81
CA GLN A 460 -10.25 -0.08 -10.44
C GLN A 460 -10.28 -1.54 -10.02
N GLU A 461 -9.38 -1.92 -9.10
CA GLU A 461 -9.26 -3.28 -8.58
C GLU A 461 -9.31 -3.28 -7.06
N VAL A 462 -9.97 -4.28 -6.48
CA VAL A 462 -9.99 -4.48 -5.03
C VAL A 462 -8.61 -4.92 -4.56
N SER A 463 -7.93 -4.08 -3.81
CA SER A 463 -6.55 -4.30 -3.35
C SER A 463 -6.51 -5.00 -1.99
N GLY A 464 -5.59 -5.94 -1.81
CA GLY A 464 -5.26 -6.57 -0.52
C GLY A 464 -4.20 -5.86 0.29
N GLY A 465 -3.85 -4.63 -0.09
CA GLY A 465 -2.84 -3.77 0.51
C GLY A 465 -2.10 -2.98 -0.56
N SER A 466 -1.81 -1.71 -0.29
CA SER A 466 -1.16 -0.81 -1.25
C SER A 466 -0.43 0.32 -0.56
N GLY A 467 0.39 1.03 -1.31
CA GLY A 467 1.11 2.18 -0.79
C GLY A 467 2.24 1.77 0.16
N PHE A 468 2.59 2.69 1.07
CA PHE A 468 3.54 2.44 2.15
C PHE A 468 2.77 2.14 3.43
N ALA A 469 2.84 0.89 3.90
CA ALA A 469 2.24 0.45 5.16
C ALA A 469 0.76 0.89 5.31
N ALA A 470 -0.03 0.75 4.23
CA ALA A 470 -1.40 1.23 4.20
C ALA A 470 -2.35 0.25 3.51
N GLN A 471 -3.63 0.40 3.83
CA GLN A 471 -4.72 -0.22 3.10
C GLN A 471 -5.89 0.76 3.05
N ASN A 472 -6.31 1.10 1.82
CA ASN A 472 -7.51 1.91 1.58
C ASN A 472 -8.79 1.13 1.89
N GLN A 473 -9.93 1.81 1.88
CA GLN A 473 -11.22 1.12 1.83
C GLN A 473 -11.28 0.13 0.65
N ARG A 474 -12.02 -0.97 0.81
CA ARG A 474 -12.25 -1.93 -0.29
C ARG A 474 -13.30 -1.50 -1.29
N ARG A 475 -14.17 -0.59 -0.92
CA ARG A 475 -15.15 -0.03 -1.85
C ARG A 475 -14.40 0.67 -2.98
N LEU A 476 -14.69 0.27 -4.21
CA LEU A 476 -14.17 0.95 -5.40
C LEU A 476 -15.01 2.20 -5.64
N HIS A 477 -14.39 3.36 -5.55
CA HIS A 477 -15.04 4.66 -5.65
C HIS A 477 -14.68 5.35 -6.96
N PHE A 478 -15.67 5.72 -7.74
CA PHE A 478 -15.53 6.44 -9.00
C PHE A 478 -16.22 7.79 -8.91
N GLY A 479 -15.48 8.88 -9.09
CA GLY A 479 -16.05 10.17 -9.44
C GLY A 479 -16.45 10.16 -10.92
N LEU A 480 -17.40 10.99 -11.28
CA LEU A 480 -18.06 10.94 -12.58
C LEU A 480 -18.15 12.29 -13.26
N GLY A 481 -17.73 13.36 -12.56
CA GLY A 481 -17.94 14.72 -13.04
C GLY A 481 -19.42 15.13 -13.02
N LYS A 482 -19.75 16.09 -13.88
CA LYS A 482 -21.11 16.63 -13.99
C LYS A 482 -21.94 15.83 -14.98
N GLN A 483 -23.23 15.63 -14.63
CA GLN A 483 -24.23 15.01 -15.49
C GLN A 483 -23.74 13.71 -16.17
N PRO A 484 -23.28 12.71 -15.42
CA PRO A 484 -22.79 11.47 -16.01
C PRO A 484 -23.94 10.67 -16.63
N HIS A 485 -23.66 10.11 -17.80
CA HIS A 485 -24.47 9.04 -18.39
C HIS A 485 -23.68 7.74 -18.25
N ILE A 486 -24.12 6.87 -17.33
CA ILE A 486 -23.49 5.57 -17.13
C ILE A 486 -24.02 4.59 -18.16
N GLU A 487 -23.12 4.02 -18.96
CA GLU A 487 -23.47 2.98 -19.92
C GLU A 487 -23.54 1.61 -19.22
N LYS A 488 -22.47 1.25 -18.55
CA LYS A 488 -22.36 -0.05 -17.83
C LYS A 488 -21.20 -0.04 -16.84
N ALA A 489 -21.24 -0.98 -15.90
CA ALA A 489 -20.11 -1.43 -15.12
C ALA A 489 -19.85 -2.91 -15.41
N VAL A 490 -18.64 -3.26 -15.81
CA VAL A 490 -18.20 -4.64 -16.07
C VAL A 490 -17.32 -5.09 -14.91
N ILE A 491 -17.75 -6.08 -14.17
CA ILE A 491 -17.03 -6.66 -13.04
C ILE A 491 -16.38 -7.95 -13.51
N ARG A 492 -15.06 -8.03 -13.41
CA ARG A 492 -14.30 -9.25 -13.61
C ARG A 492 -13.86 -9.78 -12.26
N TRP A 493 -14.37 -10.92 -11.89
CA TRP A 493 -14.07 -11.61 -10.63
C TRP A 493 -12.77 -12.42 -10.73
N PRO A 494 -12.04 -12.64 -9.63
CA PRO A 494 -10.86 -13.50 -9.59
C PRO A 494 -11.11 -14.92 -10.16
N SER A 495 -12.28 -15.49 -9.93
CA SER A 495 -12.70 -16.78 -10.51
C SER A 495 -12.67 -16.80 -12.05
N GLY A 496 -12.72 -15.63 -12.69
CA GLY A 496 -12.85 -15.44 -14.13
C GLY A 496 -14.28 -15.17 -14.59
N HIS A 497 -15.26 -15.23 -13.69
CA HIS A 497 -16.61 -14.76 -13.99
C HIS A 497 -16.60 -13.28 -14.43
N VAL A 498 -17.48 -12.95 -15.38
CA VAL A 498 -17.71 -11.56 -15.82
C VAL A 498 -19.17 -11.22 -15.62
N GLN A 499 -19.45 -10.21 -14.83
CA GLN A 499 -20.78 -9.71 -14.54
C GLN A 499 -20.93 -8.29 -15.07
N THR A 500 -22.05 -7.98 -15.71
CA THR A 500 -22.31 -6.64 -16.22
C THR A 500 -23.55 -6.05 -15.57
N LEU A 501 -23.40 -4.84 -15.04
CA LEU A 501 -24.50 -3.99 -14.57
C LEU A 501 -24.76 -2.94 -15.63
N THR A 502 -25.96 -2.94 -16.21
CA THR A 502 -26.37 -1.96 -17.23
C THR A 502 -26.91 -0.71 -16.56
N ALA A 503 -26.36 0.44 -16.90
CA ALA A 503 -26.77 1.77 -16.41
C ALA A 503 -26.99 1.80 -14.88
N PRO A 504 -25.99 1.38 -14.04
CA PRO A 504 -26.17 1.43 -12.58
C PRO A 504 -26.39 2.87 -12.11
N GLN A 505 -27.21 3.02 -11.06
CA GLN A 505 -27.62 4.32 -10.54
C GLN A 505 -26.44 5.03 -9.84
N VAL A 506 -26.29 6.33 -10.09
CA VAL A 506 -25.27 7.19 -9.43
C VAL A 506 -25.67 7.57 -8.00
N GLY A 507 -24.72 8.09 -7.23
CA GLY A 507 -24.94 8.63 -5.89
C GLY A 507 -25.16 7.56 -4.82
N GLN A 508 -24.73 6.32 -5.05
CA GLN A 508 -24.86 5.23 -4.07
C GLN A 508 -23.76 4.19 -4.16
N VAL A 509 -23.66 3.36 -3.12
CA VAL A 509 -22.82 2.17 -3.06
C VAL A 509 -23.62 0.97 -3.55
N HIS A 510 -23.19 0.35 -4.64
CA HIS A 510 -23.75 -0.91 -5.12
C HIS A 510 -23.12 -2.08 -4.39
N GLN A 511 -23.93 -2.81 -3.62
CA GLN A 511 -23.53 -4.07 -3.03
C GLN A 511 -23.68 -5.15 -4.11
N VAL A 512 -22.55 -5.72 -4.56
CA VAL A 512 -22.55 -6.70 -5.65
C VAL A 512 -21.90 -7.99 -5.19
N LYS A 513 -22.67 -9.07 -5.27
CA LYS A 513 -22.18 -10.40 -4.99
C LYS A 513 -21.86 -11.13 -6.28
N GLU A 514 -20.77 -11.89 -6.27
CA GLU A 514 -20.39 -12.75 -7.37
C GLU A 514 -21.51 -13.79 -7.65
N PRO A 515 -21.90 -14.00 -8.91
CA PRO A 515 -22.81 -15.09 -9.27
C PRO A 515 -22.20 -16.45 -8.90
N GLY A 516 -22.99 -17.35 -8.32
CA GLY A 516 -22.57 -18.71 -7.94
C GLY A 516 -22.36 -19.62 -9.14
#